data_064322e20edbe0532d4c6ada5ca694c4
#
_entry.id   064322e20edbe0532d4c6ada5ca694c4
#
_cell.length_a   1.000
_cell.length_b   1.000
_cell.length_c   1.000
_cell.angle_alpha   90.00
_cell.angle_beta   90.00
_cell.angle_gamma   90.00
#
_symmetry.space_group_name_H-M   'P 1'
#
loop_
_entity.id
_entity.type
_entity.pdbx_description
1 polymer ?
#
loop_
_entity_poly.entity_id
_entity_poly.type
_entity_poly.pdbx_seq_one_letter_code
_entity_poly.pdbx_strand_id
1 'polypeptide(L)'
;MRTMKSIVVGFFLVALIVGSAAAAELRIKCASTTSTQNSGLFEYLLPIFEKKTGIKVDVIAVGTGASIEIGKRGDADVVFVHAKELELKAVEEGFFVNRHDVMYNDFVVIGPTNDPAKIKGIKLTTDAFKKIAESGSSFVSRGDKSGTHTKELSLWKKVGIEPAGQKWYLEVGQGMEKTQRIADEKRAYTLTDRGTWLATKDKDKLDMAIVLEGDPVLFNQYGVMAVNPEKAKTVKYKEAMEFVNWIISKEGQGVIVAFKDKNGNALFIPNAQ
;
A
#
# COMPACT_ATOMS: atom_id res chain seq x y z
N MET A 1 8.40 76.18 58.01
CA MET A 1 8.11 74.76 57.87
C MET A 1 7.50 74.52 56.54
N ARG A 2 8.26 73.92 55.55
CA ARG A 2 7.82 73.64 54.21
C ARG A 2 7.68 72.11 54.14
N THR A 3 6.50 71.58 53.96
CA THR A 3 6.22 70.16 53.75
C THR A 3 6.44 69.80 52.29
N MET A 4 7.44 68.95 52.06
CA MET A 4 7.68 68.31 50.76
C MET A 4 6.70 67.12 50.58
N LYS A 5 5.88 67.20 49.49
CA LYS A 5 5.04 66.12 49.07
C LYS A 5 5.83 65.27 48.07
N SER A 6 6.12 63.99 48.46
CA SER A 6 6.73 63.04 47.56
C SER A 6 5.68 62.43 46.63
N ILE A 7 5.89 62.56 45.32
CA ILE A 7 5.07 61.93 44.30
C ILE A 7 5.74 60.60 43.98
N VAL A 8 5.08 59.45 44.30
CA VAL A 8 5.47 58.13 43.90
C VAL A 8 4.85 57.82 42.53
N VAL A 9 5.69 57.78 41.47
CA VAL A 9 5.25 57.37 40.14
C VAL A 9 5.38 55.84 40.08
N GLY A 10 4.24 55.17 40.12
CA GLY A 10 4.19 53.69 39.91
C GLY A 10 4.33 53.35 38.44
N PHE A 11 5.41 52.69 38.07
CA PHE A 11 5.58 52.08 36.75
C PHE A 11 4.79 50.77 36.67
N PHE A 12 3.68 50.76 35.97
CA PHE A 12 2.96 49.52 35.65
C PHE A 12 3.65 48.85 34.47
N LEU A 13 4.39 47.77 34.75
CA LEU A 13 4.99 46.89 33.74
C LEU A 13 3.89 45.95 33.18
N VAL A 14 3.34 46.27 32.01
CA VAL A 14 2.42 45.36 31.31
C VAL A 14 3.25 44.29 30.62
N ALA A 15 3.32 43.12 31.22
CA ALA A 15 3.90 41.95 30.58
C ALA A 15 2.95 41.44 29.50
N LEU A 16 3.29 41.67 28.24
CA LEU A 16 2.66 41.02 27.07
C LEU A 16 3.03 39.51 27.08
N ILE A 17 2.11 38.68 27.57
CA ILE A 17 2.19 37.23 27.40
C ILE A 17 1.83 36.97 25.95
N VAL A 18 2.84 36.84 25.07
CA VAL A 18 2.69 36.28 23.72
C VAL A 18 2.50 34.80 23.91
N GLY A 19 1.25 34.38 24.06
CA GLY A 19 0.88 32.97 24.00
C GLY A 19 1.18 32.46 22.59
N SER A 20 2.23 31.63 22.45
CA SER A 20 2.42 30.82 21.25
C SER A 20 1.24 29.84 21.19
N ALA A 21 0.22 30.17 20.42
CA ALA A 21 -0.78 29.22 20.00
C ALA A 21 -0.01 28.14 19.19
N ALA A 22 0.26 26.99 19.80
CA ALA A 22 0.74 25.83 19.07
C ALA A 22 -0.33 25.54 18.00
N ALA A 23 -0.01 25.80 16.73
CA ALA A 23 -0.88 25.44 15.64
C ALA A 23 -1.15 23.94 15.74
N ALA A 24 -2.42 23.54 15.77
CA ALA A 24 -2.78 22.14 15.80
C ALA A 24 -2.10 21.44 14.62
N GLU A 25 -1.39 20.37 14.90
CA GLU A 25 -0.67 19.60 13.87
C GLU A 25 -1.68 19.11 12.81
N LEU A 26 -1.47 19.50 11.57
CA LEU A 26 -2.30 19.05 10.46
C LEU A 26 -2.02 17.55 10.23
N ARG A 27 -3.07 16.74 10.25
CA ARG A 27 -2.93 15.28 10.16
C ARG A 27 -4.08 14.68 9.37
N ILE A 28 -3.77 13.78 8.45
CA ILE A 28 -4.73 12.98 7.67
C ILE A 28 -4.53 11.49 7.92
N LYS A 29 -5.59 10.71 7.67
CA LYS A 29 -5.54 9.24 7.70
C LYS A 29 -5.54 8.70 6.28
N CYS A 30 -4.57 7.82 5.98
CA CYS A 30 -4.46 7.11 4.70
C CYS A 30 -4.77 5.63 4.91
N ALA A 31 -5.91 5.16 4.41
CA ALA A 31 -6.18 3.73 4.39
C ALA A 31 -5.45 3.08 3.21
N SER A 32 -4.64 2.05 3.50
CA SER A 32 -3.81 1.36 2.52
C SER A 32 -3.69 -0.13 2.83
N THR A 33 -2.80 -0.82 2.11
CA THR A 33 -2.65 -2.26 2.24
C THR A 33 -1.42 -2.66 3.06
N THR A 34 -1.52 -3.82 3.72
CA THR A 34 -0.38 -4.40 4.44
C THR A 34 0.80 -4.70 3.51
N SER A 35 0.56 -5.03 2.25
CA SER A 35 1.63 -5.23 1.26
C SER A 35 2.34 -3.92 0.92
N THR A 36 1.60 -2.81 0.78
CA THR A 36 2.21 -1.48 0.56
C THR A 36 3.03 -1.06 1.78
N GLN A 37 2.50 -1.24 3.00
CA GLN A 37 3.25 -0.97 4.24
C GLN A 37 4.52 -1.83 4.32
N ASN A 38 4.42 -3.13 4.09
CA ASN A 38 5.54 -4.07 4.20
C ASN A 38 6.62 -3.85 3.13
N SER A 39 6.31 -3.18 2.01
CA SER A 39 7.31 -2.81 1.01
C SER A 39 8.30 -1.74 1.52
N GLY A 40 7.98 -1.03 2.61
CA GLY A 40 8.77 0.08 3.14
C GLY A 40 8.51 1.41 2.42
N LEU A 41 7.55 1.46 1.49
CA LEU A 41 7.30 2.66 0.69
C LEU A 41 6.90 3.86 1.56
N PHE A 42 6.00 3.66 2.53
CA PHE A 42 5.51 4.76 3.37
C PHE A 42 6.59 5.33 4.27
N GLU A 43 7.45 4.48 4.83
CA GLU A 43 8.59 4.90 5.64
C GLU A 43 9.58 5.75 4.84
N TYR A 44 9.65 5.54 3.53
CA TYR A 44 10.51 6.30 2.63
C TYR A 44 9.89 7.61 2.17
N LEU A 45 8.63 7.60 1.70
CA LEU A 45 8.04 8.76 1.05
C LEU A 45 7.36 9.75 2.01
N LEU A 46 6.72 9.27 3.11
CA LEU A 46 5.94 10.16 3.97
C LEU A 46 6.77 11.23 4.68
N PRO A 47 7.99 10.96 5.19
CA PRO A 47 8.82 12.00 5.78
C PRO A 47 9.12 13.17 4.83
N ILE A 48 9.20 12.91 3.51
CA ILE A 48 9.46 13.94 2.49
C ILE A 48 8.23 14.82 2.31
N PHE A 49 7.05 14.20 2.18
CA PHE A 49 5.78 14.91 2.10
C PHE A 49 5.50 15.76 3.36
N GLU A 50 5.65 15.14 4.53
CA GLU A 50 5.39 15.78 5.83
C GLU A 50 6.31 16.96 6.08
N LYS A 51 7.60 16.84 5.74
CA LYS A 51 8.56 17.95 5.84
C LYS A 51 8.19 19.12 4.93
N LYS A 52 7.66 18.82 3.75
CA LYS A 52 7.28 19.84 2.76
C LYS A 52 5.99 20.59 3.14
N THR A 53 5.00 19.86 3.61
CA THR A 53 3.63 20.40 3.78
C THR A 53 3.25 20.70 5.22
N GLY A 54 3.95 20.12 6.19
CA GLY A 54 3.55 20.13 7.60
C GLY A 54 2.37 19.23 7.91
N ILE A 55 1.87 18.45 6.93
CA ILE A 55 0.74 17.54 7.11
C ILE A 55 1.27 16.14 7.44
N LYS A 56 0.90 15.61 8.60
CA LYS A 56 1.20 14.23 9.00
C LYS A 56 0.24 13.24 8.36
N VAL A 57 0.74 12.06 8.02
CA VAL A 57 -0.06 11.00 7.39
C VAL A 57 -0.04 9.74 8.27
N ASP A 58 -1.19 9.44 8.87
CA ASP A 58 -1.38 8.20 9.65
C ASP A 58 -1.85 7.09 8.72
N VAL A 59 -1.02 6.08 8.53
CA VAL A 59 -1.34 4.94 7.66
C VAL A 59 -2.12 3.87 8.42
N ILE A 60 -3.27 3.47 7.86
CA ILE A 60 -4.09 2.34 8.32
C ILE A 60 -3.89 1.20 7.31
N ALA A 61 -2.97 0.28 7.60
CA ALA A 61 -2.60 -0.81 6.71
C ALA A 61 -3.42 -2.08 7.00
N VAL A 62 -4.33 -2.41 6.08
CA VAL A 62 -5.23 -3.59 6.17
C VAL A 62 -5.33 -4.27 4.79
N GLY A 63 -6.30 -5.15 4.55
CA GLY A 63 -6.56 -5.67 3.21
C GLY A 63 -7.26 -4.63 2.32
N THR A 64 -7.11 -4.73 0.98
CA THR A 64 -7.67 -3.75 0.01
C THR A 64 -9.16 -3.49 0.21
N GLY A 65 -9.98 -4.53 0.33
CA GLY A 65 -11.42 -4.37 0.56
C GLY A 65 -11.73 -3.64 1.86
N ALA A 66 -11.02 -3.97 2.95
CA ALA A 66 -11.16 -3.29 4.23
C ALA A 66 -10.72 -1.82 4.16
N SER A 67 -9.65 -1.50 3.41
CA SER A 67 -9.20 -0.12 3.20
C SER A 67 -10.25 0.72 2.48
N ILE A 68 -10.88 0.17 1.44
CA ILE A 68 -11.96 0.82 0.72
C ILE A 68 -13.17 1.06 1.64
N GLU A 69 -13.55 0.06 2.45
CA GLU A 69 -14.66 0.20 3.39
C GLU A 69 -14.37 1.22 4.51
N ILE A 70 -13.13 1.32 5.00
CA ILE A 70 -12.69 2.38 5.93
C ILE A 70 -12.91 3.76 5.30
N GLY A 71 -12.50 3.94 4.04
CA GLY A 71 -12.73 5.19 3.30
C GLY A 71 -14.21 5.48 3.07
N LYS A 72 -15.02 4.48 2.67
CA LYS A 72 -16.48 4.65 2.47
C LYS A 72 -17.20 5.13 3.73
N ARG A 73 -16.76 4.71 4.91
CA ARG A 73 -17.32 5.17 6.20
C ARG A 73 -16.84 6.56 6.63
N GLY A 74 -15.84 7.14 5.93
CA GLY A 74 -15.21 8.40 6.33
C GLY A 74 -14.24 8.27 7.51
N ASP A 75 -13.77 7.04 7.81
CA ASP A 75 -12.78 6.76 8.86
C ASP A 75 -11.34 7.05 8.40
N ALA A 76 -11.14 7.31 7.10
CA ALA A 76 -9.92 7.81 6.48
C ALA A 76 -10.23 9.01 5.57
N ASP A 77 -9.22 9.81 5.26
CA ASP A 77 -9.31 11.00 4.40
C ASP A 77 -8.90 10.67 2.96
N VAL A 78 -8.00 9.73 2.79
CA VAL A 78 -7.47 9.27 1.51
C VAL A 78 -7.32 7.74 1.52
N VAL A 79 -7.46 7.12 0.34
CA VAL A 79 -7.26 5.69 0.14
C VAL A 79 -6.17 5.49 -0.92
N PHE A 80 -5.16 4.66 -0.60
CA PHE A 80 -4.05 4.34 -1.49
C PHE A 80 -3.88 2.82 -1.58
N VAL A 81 -4.39 2.22 -2.63
CA VAL A 81 -4.50 0.76 -2.79
C VAL A 81 -4.16 0.31 -4.22
N HIS A 82 -4.27 -0.98 -4.53
CA HIS A 82 -3.89 -1.56 -5.80
C HIS A 82 -4.89 -2.63 -6.30
N ALA A 83 -6.16 -2.24 -6.39
CA ALA A 83 -7.23 -3.07 -6.96
C ALA A 83 -8.14 -2.20 -7.83
N LYS A 84 -7.65 -1.82 -9.01
CA LYS A 84 -8.25 -0.81 -9.90
C LYS A 84 -9.75 -1.00 -10.12
N GLU A 85 -10.21 -2.24 -10.31
CA GLU A 85 -11.63 -2.53 -10.54
C GLU A 85 -12.49 -2.16 -9.30
N LEU A 86 -12.00 -2.47 -8.08
CA LEU A 86 -12.71 -2.12 -6.84
C LEU A 86 -12.66 -0.61 -6.59
N GLU A 87 -11.54 0.03 -6.90
CA GLU A 87 -11.38 1.49 -6.79
C GLU A 87 -12.37 2.21 -7.71
N LEU A 88 -12.42 1.85 -9.00
CA LEU A 88 -13.32 2.45 -9.98
C LEU A 88 -14.78 2.25 -9.62
N LYS A 89 -15.16 1.06 -9.14
CA LYS A 89 -16.52 0.79 -8.64
C LYS A 89 -16.89 1.71 -7.49
N ALA A 90 -15.99 1.89 -6.51
CA ALA A 90 -16.26 2.75 -5.36
C ALA A 90 -16.31 4.26 -5.73
N VAL A 91 -15.59 4.67 -6.79
CA VAL A 91 -15.70 6.02 -7.39
C VAL A 91 -17.05 6.18 -8.09
N GLU A 92 -17.50 5.19 -8.88
CA GLU A 92 -18.81 5.20 -9.55
C GLU A 92 -19.96 5.27 -8.54
N GLU A 93 -19.84 4.59 -7.40
CA GLU A 93 -20.77 4.67 -6.28
C GLU A 93 -20.73 6.04 -5.55
N GLY A 94 -19.79 6.93 -5.91
CA GLY A 94 -19.67 8.29 -5.39
C GLY A 94 -19.00 8.40 -4.03
N PHE A 95 -18.37 7.34 -3.50
CA PHE A 95 -17.69 7.39 -2.21
C PHE A 95 -16.32 8.07 -2.28
N PHE A 96 -15.69 8.05 -3.44
CA PHE A 96 -14.37 8.64 -3.66
C PHE A 96 -14.38 9.58 -4.86
N VAL A 97 -13.45 10.51 -4.85
CA VAL A 97 -13.22 11.48 -5.93
C VAL A 97 -11.73 11.59 -6.23
N ASN A 98 -11.38 12.17 -7.39
CA ASN A 98 -9.99 12.42 -7.79
C ASN A 98 -9.10 11.17 -7.66
N ARG A 99 -9.57 10.09 -8.26
CA ARG A 99 -8.80 8.86 -8.38
C ARG A 99 -7.75 9.03 -9.47
N HIS A 100 -6.47 8.76 -9.13
CA HIS A 100 -5.35 8.79 -10.05
C HIS A 100 -4.57 7.48 -9.98
N ASP A 101 -4.01 7.06 -11.12
CA ASP A 101 -2.93 6.08 -11.16
C ASP A 101 -1.67 6.76 -10.59
N VAL A 102 -0.88 6.03 -9.79
CA VAL A 102 0.31 6.58 -9.12
C VAL A 102 1.57 5.89 -9.58
N MET A 103 1.57 4.59 -9.53
CA MET A 103 2.70 3.73 -9.83
C MET A 103 2.20 2.32 -10.08
N TYR A 104 3.06 1.47 -10.59
CA TYR A 104 2.80 0.04 -10.67
C TYR A 104 4.02 -0.78 -10.27
N ASN A 105 3.79 -1.98 -9.84
CA ASN A 105 4.70 -3.11 -9.90
C ASN A 105 3.96 -4.28 -10.55
N ASP A 106 4.56 -5.44 -10.54
CA ASP A 106 3.90 -6.65 -11.00
C ASP A 106 3.74 -7.65 -9.84
N PHE A 107 2.79 -8.53 -10.03
CA PHE A 107 2.77 -9.78 -9.29
C PHE A 107 3.79 -10.73 -9.91
N VAL A 108 4.36 -11.57 -9.08
CA VAL A 108 5.24 -12.66 -9.46
C VAL A 108 4.79 -13.94 -8.78
N VAL A 109 5.03 -15.09 -9.40
CA VAL A 109 4.93 -16.36 -8.69
C VAL A 109 6.31 -16.72 -8.19
N ILE A 110 6.43 -16.86 -6.88
CA ILE A 110 7.61 -17.46 -6.26
C ILE A 110 7.33 -18.93 -5.95
N GLY A 111 8.36 -19.72 -5.98
CA GLY A 111 8.27 -21.17 -5.73
C GLY A 111 9.61 -21.76 -5.36
N PRO A 112 9.64 -23.03 -4.95
CA PRO A 112 10.86 -23.74 -4.61
C PRO A 112 11.89 -23.68 -5.75
N THR A 113 13.18 -23.54 -5.38
CA THR A 113 14.27 -23.42 -6.38
C THR A 113 14.36 -24.65 -7.30
N ASN A 114 13.94 -25.83 -6.84
CA ASN A 114 13.88 -27.06 -7.62
C ASN A 114 12.68 -27.16 -8.57
N ASP A 115 11.74 -26.22 -8.52
CA ASP A 115 10.61 -26.05 -9.43
C ASP A 115 9.87 -27.36 -9.78
N PRO A 116 9.19 -28.02 -8.83
CA PRO A 116 8.60 -29.35 -9.03
C PRO A 116 7.53 -29.38 -10.14
N ALA A 117 6.77 -28.30 -10.35
CA ALA A 117 5.80 -28.16 -11.44
C ALA A 117 6.46 -27.80 -12.78
N LYS A 118 7.76 -27.48 -12.82
CA LYS A 118 8.52 -27.08 -14.02
C LYS A 118 7.87 -25.90 -14.74
N ILE A 119 7.57 -24.84 -14.00
CA ILE A 119 6.94 -23.62 -14.56
C ILE A 119 7.96 -22.53 -14.93
N LYS A 120 9.21 -22.66 -14.48
CA LYS A 120 10.27 -21.71 -14.81
C LYS A 120 10.48 -21.64 -16.33
N GLY A 121 10.44 -20.42 -16.87
CA GLY A 121 10.54 -20.18 -18.31
C GLY A 121 9.22 -20.18 -19.07
N ILE A 122 8.10 -20.56 -18.43
CA ILE A 122 6.75 -20.37 -18.97
C ILE A 122 6.48 -18.85 -19.04
N LYS A 123 5.85 -18.41 -20.13
CA LYS A 123 5.57 -16.98 -20.36
C LYS A 123 4.17 -16.58 -19.91
N LEU A 124 3.21 -17.47 -20.00
CA LEU A 124 1.82 -17.22 -19.68
C LEU A 124 1.48 -17.75 -18.28
N THR A 125 0.95 -16.88 -17.44
CA THR A 125 0.51 -17.22 -16.08
C THR A 125 -0.56 -18.32 -16.09
N THR A 126 -1.44 -18.29 -17.09
CA THR A 126 -2.48 -19.32 -17.26
C THR A 126 -1.90 -20.71 -17.45
N ASP A 127 -0.82 -20.85 -18.23
CA ASP A 127 -0.17 -22.14 -18.47
C ASP A 127 0.56 -22.61 -17.22
N ALA A 128 1.21 -21.71 -16.49
CA ALA A 128 1.88 -22.02 -15.24
C ALA A 128 0.89 -22.49 -14.17
N PHE A 129 -0.24 -21.81 -14.02
CA PHE A 129 -1.27 -22.17 -13.05
C PHE A 129 -1.90 -23.54 -13.37
N LYS A 130 -2.21 -23.82 -14.64
CA LYS A 130 -2.66 -25.16 -15.07
C LYS A 130 -1.66 -26.22 -14.69
N LYS A 131 -0.38 -25.98 -14.97
CA LYS A 131 0.69 -26.96 -14.73
C LYS A 131 0.93 -27.22 -13.24
N ILE A 132 0.81 -26.19 -12.37
CA ILE A 132 0.84 -26.38 -10.91
C ILE A 132 -0.28 -27.31 -10.47
N ALA A 133 -1.52 -27.04 -10.91
CA ALA A 133 -2.67 -27.87 -10.56
C ALA A 133 -2.55 -29.31 -11.09
N GLU A 134 -2.17 -29.50 -12.36
CA GLU A 134 -2.02 -30.80 -13.01
C GLU A 134 -0.92 -31.66 -12.36
N SER A 135 0.16 -31.03 -11.90
CA SER A 135 1.24 -31.72 -11.20
C SER A 135 0.91 -32.06 -9.75
N GLY A 136 -0.17 -31.48 -9.20
CA GLY A 136 -0.49 -31.57 -7.78
C GLY A 136 0.55 -30.90 -6.86
N SER A 137 1.37 -30.00 -7.41
CA SER A 137 2.36 -29.26 -6.64
C SER A 137 1.67 -28.27 -5.69
N SER A 138 2.14 -28.18 -4.45
CA SER A 138 1.53 -27.35 -3.43
C SER A 138 1.51 -25.88 -3.83
N PHE A 139 0.38 -25.22 -3.58
CA PHE A 139 0.20 -23.78 -3.73
C PHE A 139 -0.35 -23.19 -2.43
N VAL A 140 0.30 -22.14 -1.91
CA VAL A 140 -0.13 -21.43 -0.71
C VAL A 140 -0.78 -20.12 -1.11
N SER A 141 -2.05 -19.97 -0.77
CA SER A 141 -2.83 -18.76 -0.94
C SER A 141 -2.84 -17.93 0.33
N ARG A 142 -2.92 -16.62 0.19
CA ARG A 142 -3.15 -15.74 1.33
C ARG A 142 -4.47 -16.02 2.05
N GLY A 143 -5.55 -16.33 1.31
CA GLY A 143 -6.86 -16.66 1.89
C GLY A 143 -7.49 -15.55 2.73
N ASP A 144 -7.06 -14.27 2.59
CA ASP A 144 -7.38 -13.15 3.47
C ASP A 144 -8.22 -12.03 2.81
N LYS A 145 -8.74 -12.28 1.61
CA LYS A 145 -9.51 -11.32 0.79
C LYS A 145 -8.72 -10.04 0.44
N SER A 146 -7.39 -10.09 0.47
CA SER A 146 -6.53 -9.00 0.02
C SER A 146 -6.54 -8.84 -1.50
N GLY A 147 -5.92 -7.76 -2.00
CA GLY A 147 -5.72 -7.56 -3.44
C GLY A 147 -4.93 -8.72 -4.09
N THR A 148 -3.91 -9.26 -3.42
CA THR A 148 -3.16 -10.42 -3.90
C THR A 148 -4.05 -11.67 -3.97
N HIS A 149 -4.85 -11.94 -2.94
CA HIS A 149 -5.80 -13.06 -2.93
C HIS A 149 -6.85 -12.91 -4.03
N THR A 150 -7.42 -11.72 -4.20
CA THR A 150 -8.37 -11.42 -5.28
C THR A 150 -7.75 -11.65 -6.66
N LYS A 151 -6.50 -11.20 -6.85
CA LYS A 151 -5.75 -11.41 -8.09
C LYS A 151 -5.52 -12.89 -8.36
N GLU A 152 -5.05 -13.61 -7.37
CA GLU A 152 -4.81 -15.06 -7.43
C GLU A 152 -6.08 -15.81 -7.87
N LEU A 153 -7.22 -15.58 -7.19
CA LEU A 153 -8.50 -16.21 -7.54
C LEU A 153 -8.94 -15.87 -8.97
N SER A 154 -8.68 -14.64 -9.44
CA SER A 154 -8.96 -14.26 -10.83
C SER A 154 -8.11 -15.06 -11.84
N LEU A 155 -6.88 -15.42 -11.49
CA LEU A 155 -5.99 -16.24 -12.33
C LEU A 155 -6.47 -17.69 -12.37
N TRP A 156 -6.84 -18.28 -11.23
CA TRP A 156 -7.44 -19.63 -11.17
C TRP A 156 -8.74 -19.70 -11.98
N LYS A 157 -9.60 -18.69 -11.85
CA LYS A 157 -10.83 -18.59 -12.65
C LYS A 157 -10.55 -18.53 -14.15
N LYS A 158 -9.52 -17.79 -14.58
CA LYS A 158 -9.13 -17.71 -16.01
C LYS A 158 -8.73 -19.05 -16.60
N VAL A 159 -8.19 -19.95 -15.79
CA VAL A 159 -7.82 -21.31 -16.25
C VAL A 159 -8.92 -22.34 -16.02
N GLY A 160 -10.10 -21.92 -15.50
CA GLY A 160 -11.24 -22.79 -15.27
C GLY A 160 -11.02 -23.78 -14.11
N ILE A 161 -10.15 -23.43 -13.15
CA ILE A 161 -9.85 -24.28 -11.99
C ILE A 161 -10.42 -23.61 -10.74
N GLU A 162 -11.19 -24.40 -9.96
CA GLU A 162 -11.61 -24.04 -8.61
C GLU A 162 -10.60 -24.65 -7.62
N PRO A 163 -9.73 -23.84 -6.99
CA PRO A 163 -8.68 -24.37 -6.15
C PRO A 163 -9.16 -24.76 -4.75
N ALA A 164 -10.24 -24.15 -4.27
CA ALA A 164 -10.77 -24.38 -2.93
C ALA A 164 -11.08 -25.87 -2.69
N GLY A 165 -10.60 -26.42 -1.56
CA GLY A 165 -10.80 -27.82 -1.22
C GLY A 165 -9.85 -28.81 -1.92
N GLN A 166 -9.00 -28.36 -2.83
CA GLN A 166 -7.98 -29.21 -3.44
C GLN A 166 -6.85 -29.52 -2.46
N LYS A 167 -6.34 -30.74 -2.45
CA LYS A 167 -5.27 -31.18 -1.52
C LYS A 167 -3.96 -30.39 -1.67
N TRP A 168 -3.70 -29.87 -2.86
CA TRP A 168 -2.51 -29.09 -3.19
C TRP A 168 -2.65 -27.59 -2.89
N TYR A 169 -3.86 -27.10 -2.53
CA TYR A 169 -4.15 -25.70 -2.29
C TYR A 169 -4.39 -25.41 -0.81
N LEU A 170 -3.60 -24.50 -0.24
CA LEU A 170 -3.65 -24.16 1.18
C LEU A 170 -3.91 -22.65 1.38
N GLU A 171 -5.07 -22.31 1.90
CA GLU A 171 -5.39 -20.94 2.35
C GLU A 171 -4.90 -20.73 3.79
N VAL A 172 -4.06 -19.73 4.02
CA VAL A 172 -3.40 -19.54 5.32
C VAL A 172 -3.96 -18.38 6.15
N GLY A 173 -4.79 -17.51 5.57
CA GLY A 173 -5.38 -16.37 6.28
C GLY A 173 -4.33 -15.38 6.81
N GLN A 174 -3.17 -15.24 6.14
CA GLN A 174 -2.04 -14.46 6.62
C GLN A 174 -1.65 -13.33 5.66
N GLY A 175 -0.94 -12.31 6.21
CA GLY A 175 -0.29 -11.27 5.41
C GLY A 175 0.85 -11.84 4.54
N MET A 176 1.28 -11.07 3.52
CA MET A 176 2.13 -11.58 2.44
C MET A 176 3.46 -12.17 2.92
N GLU A 177 4.19 -11.49 3.82
CA GLU A 177 5.47 -11.99 4.32
C GLU A 177 5.35 -13.35 5.03
N LYS A 178 4.32 -13.52 5.87
CA LYS A 178 4.05 -14.82 6.51
C LYS A 178 3.65 -15.89 5.49
N THR A 179 2.85 -15.51 4.49
CA THR A 179 2.47 -16.42 3.40
C THR A 179 3.69 -16.93 2.64
N GLN A 180 4.66 -16.06 2.32
CA GLN A 180 5.92 -16.44 1.68
C GLN A 180 6.72 -17.44 2.52
N ARG A 181 6.82 -17.22 3.84
CA ARG A 181 7.51 -18.14 4.76
C ARG A 181 6.82 -19.50 4.86
N ILE A 182 5.49 -19.51 4.92
CA ILE A 182 4.72 -20.76 4.92
C ILE A 182 4.89 -21.50 3.57
N ALA A 183 4.94 -20.75 2.45
CA ALA A 183 5.20 -21.33 1.14
C ALA A 183 6.59 -22.01 1.08
N ASP A 184 7.61 -21.37 1.64
CA ASP A 184 8.95 -21.95 1.77
C ASP A 184 8.93 -23.25 2.61
N GLU A 185 8.37 -23.20 3.82
CA GLU A 185 8.22 -24.37 4.71
C GLU A 185 7.49 -25.55 4.04
N LYS A 186 6.48 -25.25 3.22
CA LYS A 186 5.67 -26.23 2.50
C LYS A 186 6.24 -26.64 1.14
N ARG A 187 7.36 -26.01 0.72
CA ARG A 187 7.92 -26.16 -0.64
C ARG A 187 6.85 -25.93 -1.70
N ALA A 188 6.10 -24.86 -1.55
CA ALA A 188 4.93 -24.52 -2.34
C ALA A 188 5.14 -23.28 -3.20
N TYR A 189 4.36 -23.15 -4.25
CA TYR A 189 4.23 -21.89 -5.00
C TYR A 189 3.33 -20.92 -4.26
N THR A 190 3.53 -19.62 -4.49
CA THR A 190 2.60 -18.58 -4.04
C THR A 190 2.68 -17.36 -4.96
N LEU A 191 1.56 -16.64 -5.07
CA LEU A 191 1.52 -15.34 -5.74
C LEU A 191 1.90 -14.24 -4.74
N THR A 192 2.79 -13.34 -5.14
CA THR A 192 3.17 -12.17 -4.34
C THR A 192 3.37 -10.95 -5.25
N ASP A 193 3.25 -9.75 -4.72
CA ASP A 193 3.76 -8.59 -5.41
C ASP A 193 5.29 -8.53 -5.31
N ARG A 194 5.94 -8.05 -6.37
CA ARG A 194 7.42 -7.98 -6.46
C ARG A 194 8.01 -7.11 -5.36
N GLY A 195 7.36 -5.98 -5.04
CA GLY A 195 7.86 -5.06 -4.02
C GLY A 195 7.97 -5.74 -2.65
N THR A 196 6.93 -6.44 -2.21
CA THR A 196 6.95 -7.19 -0.94
C THR A 196 7.99 -8.31 -0.98
N TRP A 197 8.11 -9.05 -2.08
CA TRP A 197 9.13 -10.10 -2.21
C TRP A 197 10.54 -9.54 -2.09
N LEU A 198 10.85 -8.45 -2.77
CA LEU A 198 12.19 -7.83 -2.71
C LEU A 198 12.49 -7.24 -1.33
N ALA A 199 11.47 -6.71 -0.62
CA ALA A 199 11.60 -6.14 0.72
C ALA A 199 11.60 -7.20 1.84
N THR A 200 11.27 -8.47 1.56
CA THR A 200 11.19 -9.53 2.58
C THR A 200 12.55 -9.72 3.25
N LYS A 201 12.57 -9.59 4.57
CA LYS A 201 13.77 -9.79 5.38
C LYS A 201 14.27 -11.23 5.23
N ASP A 202 15.59 -11.39 5.12
CA ASP A 202 16.23 -12.70 5.01
C ASP A 202 15.70 -13.58 3.87
N LYS A 203 15.14 -12.98 2.79
CA LYS A 203 14.64 -13.74 1.64
C LYS A 203 15.71 -14.66 1.03
N ASP A 204 16.97 -14.26 1.12
CA ASP A 204 18.10 -15.03 0.60
C ASP A 204 18.37 -16.33 1.43
N LYS A 205 17.69 -16.50 2.58
CA LYS A 205 17.71 -17.73 3.39
C LYS A 205 16.55 -18.68 3.05
N LEU A 206 15.59 -18.21 2.24
CA LEU A 206 14.48 -19.03 1.77
C LEU A 206 14.92 -19.84 0.55
N ASP A 207 14.50 -21.09 0.46
CA ASP A 207 14.70 -21.93 -0.74
C ASP A 207 13.64 -21.62 -1.80
N MET A 208 13.48 -20.34 -2.09
CA MET A 208 12.46 -19.79 -2.96
C MET A 208 13.06 -18.84 -4.01
N ALA A 209 12.52 -18.86 -5.20
CA ALA A 209 12.90 -17.95 -6.28
C ALA A 209 11.67 -17.46 -7.05
N ILE A 210 11.81 -16.36 -7.79
CA ILE A 210 10.81 -16.00 -8.82
C ILE A 210 10.90 -17.04 -9.93
N VAL A 211 9.79 -17.74 -10.17
CA VAL A 211 9.68 -18.79 -11.18
C VAL A 211 8.77 -18.41 -12.34
N LEU A 212 7.95 -17.35 -12.16
CA LEU A 212 7.10 -16.78 -13.21
C LEU A 212 6.98 -15.28 -13.03
N GLU A 213 7.21 -14.53 -14.10
CA GLU A 213 7.10 -13.08 -14.15
C GLU A 213 6.90 -12.58 -15.59
N GLY A 214 6.55 -11.29 -15.75
CA GLY A 214 6.55 -10.60 -17.04
C GLY A 214 5.30 -10.81 -17.90
N ASP A 215 4.30 -11.58 -17.42
CA ASP A 215 3.01 -11.68 -18.10
C ASP A 215 2.19 -10.39 -17.84
N PRO A 216 1.63 -9.72 -18.88
CA PRO A 216 0.78 -8.54 -18.69
C PRO A 216 -0.39 -8.73 -17.72
N VAL A 217 -0.89 -9.95 -17.57
CA VAL A 217 -1.95 -10.26 -16.62
C VAL A 217 -1.51 -10.07 -15.16
N LEU A 218 -0.21 -10.05 -14.88
CA LEU A 218 0.37 -9.84 -13.55
C LEU A 218 0.56 -8.35 -13.19
N PHE A 219 0.16 -7.44 -14.07
CA PHE A 219 0.26 -6.00 -13.82
C PHE A 219 -0.51 -5.58 -12.56
N ASN A 220 0.12 -4.82 -11.69
CA ASN A 220 -0.39 -4.41 -10.39
C ASN A 220 -0.35 -2.88 -10.27
N GLN A 221 -1.44 -2.22 -10.69
CA GLN A 221 -1.60 -0.77 -10.66
C GLN A 221 -1.99 -0.28 -9.27
N TYR A 222 -1.27 0.69 -8.74
CA TYR A 222 -1.58 1.44 -7.52
C TYR A 222 -2.33 2.70 -7.86
N GLY A 223 -3.42 2.95 -7.14
CA GLY A 223 -4.22 4.15 -7.25
C GLY A 223 -4.34 4.88 -5.92
N VAL A 224 -4.47 6.19 -5.99
CA VAL A 224 -4.81 7.07 -4.88
C VAL A 224 -6.13 7.76 -5.17
N MET A 225 -6.96 7.96 -4.13
CA MET A 225 -8.26 8.64 -4.25
C MET A 225 -8.62 9.32 -2.93
N ALA A 226 -9.21 10.52 -3.01
CA ALA A 226 -9.73 11.21 -1.84
C ALA A 226 -11.13 10.71 -1.49
N VAL A 227 -11.44 10.64 -0.20
CA VAL A 227 -12.81 10.37 0.26
C VAL A 227 -13.70 11.56 -0.10
N ASN A 228 -14.89 11.28 -0.63
CA ASN A 228 -15.81 12.32 -1.08
C ASN A 228 -16.39 13.11 0.11
N PRO A 229 -16.10 14.42 0.23
CA PRO A 229 -16.59 15.25 1.33
C PRO A 229 -18.11 15.43 1.33
N GLU A 230 -18.79 15.16 0.21
CA GLU A 230 -20.25 15.18 0.17
C GLU A 230 -20.87 13.96 0.88
N LYS A 231 -20.17 12.83 0.88
CA LYS A 231 -20.60 11.59 1.55
C LYS A 231 -20.10 11.51 3.01
N ALA A 232 -18.93 12.07 3.31
CA ALA A 232 -18.32 12.03 4.63
C ALA A 232 -17.87 13.45 5.06
N LYS A 233 -18.67 14.14 5.86
CA LYS A 233 -18.44 15.54 6.23
C LYS A 233 -17.24 15.77 7.18
N THR A 234 -16.76 14.71 7.82
CA THR A 234 -15.65 14.78 8.80
C THR A 234 -14.26 14.65 8.18
N VAL A 235 -14.18 14.31 6.88
CA VAL A 235 -12.90 14.11 6.21
C VAL A 235 -12.17 15.42 5.95
N LYS A 236 -10.88 15.41 6.08
CA LYS A 236 -9.98 16.54 5.82
C LYS A 236 -9.63 16.59 4.35
N TYR A 237 -10.63 16.89 3.53
CA TYR A 237 -10.53 16.80 2.07
C TYR A 237 -9.42 17.68 1.49
N LYS A 238 -9.23 18.90 2.01
CA LYS A 238 -8.19 19.82 1.53
C LYS A 238 -6.81 19.21 1.74
N GLU A 239 -6.53 18.75 2.94
CA GLU A 239 -5.25 18.12 3.30
C GLU A 239 -5.05 16.77 2.57
N ALA A 240 -6.12 16.00 2.36
CA ALA A 240 -6.09 14.80 1.55
C ALA A 240 -5.71 15.10 0.09
N MET A 241 -6.25 16.18 -0.50
CA MET A 241 -5.89 16.62 -1.84
C MET A 241 -4.46 17.13 -1.97
N GLU A 242 -3.88 17.70 -0.90
CA GLU A 242 -2.45 18.04 -0.88
C GLU A 242 -1.59 16.76 -1.05
N PHE A 243 -1.96 15.67 -0.37
CA PHE A 243 -1.27 14.38 -0.53
C PHE A 243 -1.49 13.79 -1.91
N VAL A 244 -2.74 13.75 -2.41
CA VAL A 244 -3.07 13.25 -3.75
C VAL A 244 -2.29 14.01 -4.81
N ASN A 245 -2.33 15.34 -4.78
CA ASN A 245 -1.64 16.17 -5.76
C ASN A 245 -0.12 16.03 -5.69
N TRP A 246 0.45 15.92 -4.48
CA TRP A 246 1.89 15.73 -4.32
C TRP A 246 2.36 14.40 -4.88
N ILE A 247 1.68 13.29 -4.56
CA ILE A 247 2.18 11.96 -4.97
C ILE A 247 2.13 11.76 -6.50
N ILE A 248 1.20 12.41 -7.20
CA ILE A 248 1.12 12.40 -8.66
C ILE A 248 1.99 13.48 -9.33
N SER A 249 2.52 14.43 -8.56
CA SER A 249 3.39 15.48 -9.09
C SER A 249 4.74 14.94 -9.55
N LYS A 250 5.46 15.73 -10.36
CA LYS A 250 6.82 15.40 -10.79
C LYS A 250 7.75 15.08 -9.60
N GLU A 251 7.58 15.79 -8.48
CA GLU A 251 8.37 15.55 -7.27
C GLU A 251 8.03 14.21 -6.62
N GLY A 252 6.74 13.95 -6.32
CA GLY A 252 6.30 12.68 -5.73
C GLY A 252 6.65 11.47 -6.61
N GLN A 253 6.48 11.61 -7.92
CA GLN A 253 6.89 10.58 -8.88
C GLN A 253 8.42 10.36 -8.88
N GLY A 254 9.20 11.44 -8.74
CA GLY A 254 10.66 11.35 -8.58
C GLY A 254 11.08 10.62 -7.31
N VAL A 255 10.36 10.82 -6.21
CA VAL A 255 10.58 10.09 -4.94
C VAL A 255 10.31 8.59 -5.13
N ILE A 256 9.26 8.21 -5.86
CA ILE A 256 8.96 6.80 -6.17
C ILE A 256 10.08 6.18 -7.03
N VAL A 257 10.60 6.87 -8.06
CA VAL A 257 11.76 6.40 -8.86
C VAL A 257 12.98 6.12 -8.00
N ALA A 258 13.21 6.97 -6.99
CA ALA A 258 14.38 6.86 -6.11
C ALA A 258 14.25 5.74 -5.06
N PHE A 259 13.03 5.23 -4.83
CA PHE A 259 12.78 4.13 -3.89
C PHE A 259 13.22 2.79 -4.50
N LYS A 260 14.30 2.24 -3.97
CA LYS A 260 14.96 1.03 -4.48
C LYS A 260 15.27 0.05 -3.36
N ASP A 261 15.43 -1.21 -3.71
CA ASP A 261 15.95 -2.21 -2.78
C ASP A 261 17.46 -2.02 -2.51
N LYS A 262 18.02 -2.83 -1.61
CA LYS A 262 19.46 -2.82 -1.26
C LYS A 262 20.39 -3.09 -2.45
N ASN A 263 19.89 -3.66 -3.53
CA ASN A 263 20.64 -4.00 -4.74
C ASN A 263 20.45 -2.95 -5.86
N GLY A 264 19.71 -1.86 -5.59
CA GLY A 264 19.43 -0.80 -6.55
C GLY A 264 18.29 -1.08 -7.53
N ASN A 265 17.50 -2.15 -7.33
CA ASN A 265 16.34 -2.47 -8.16
C ASN A 265 15.16 -1.57 -7.80
N ALA A 266 14.45 -1.07 -8.81
CA ALA A 266 13.21 -0.33 -8.60
C ALA A 266 12.13 -1.26 -8.03
N LEU A 267 11.51 -0.84 -6.91
CA LEU A 267 10.41 -1.57 -6.29
C LEU A 267 9.07 -1.23 -6.93
N PHE A 268 8.95 -0.01 -7.46
CA PHE A 268 7.78 0.51 -8.16
C PHE A 268 8.19 1.35 -9.36
N ILE A 269 7.33 1.40 -10.36
CA ILE A 269 7.50 2.22 -11.56
C ILE A 269 6.39 3.28 -11.56
N PRO A 270 6.72 4.58 -11.43
CA PRO A 270 5.75 5.66 -11.43
C PRO A 270 5.09 5.81 -12.80
N ASN A 271 3.78 6.10 -12.81
CA ASN A 271 3.01 6.29 -14.03
C ASN A 271 1.81 7.24 -13.86
N ALA A 272 1.86 8.16 -12.91
CA ALA A 272 0.87 9.22 -12.82
C ALA A 272 0.92 10.10 -14.07
N GLN A 273 -0.29 10.46 -14.59
CA GLN A 273 -0.47 11.33 -15.76
C GLN A 273 -1.11 12.64 -15.34
#